data_9dc881d6e821cc372a9c0402f989f1bd
#
_entry.id   9dc881d6e821cc372a9c0402f989f1bd
#
_cell.length_a   1.000
_cell.length_b   1.000
_cell.length_c   1.000
_cell.angle_alpha   90.00
_cell.angle_beta   90.00
_cell.angle_gamma   90.00
#
_symmetry.space_group_name_H-M   'P 1'
#
loop_
_entity.id
_entity.type
_entity.pdbx_description
1 polymer ?
#
loop_
_entity_poly.entity_id
_entity_poly.type
_entity_poly.pdbx_seq_one_letter_code
_entity_poly.pdbx_strand_id
1 'polypeptide(L)'
;MADTKGFAPDPEIRVNDLRIGAIGAGMIMAECHLAAYHEAGFPVVAIASRTRANAAKVAEHWSIPTVHDTPEALIEDESVEILDIAFPPDQQPALIRHALKQKHIKGILAQKPLALTLDEAIALRDEAKAAGKVLSVNQNMRYDQSMRVLKQILDRGELGTPVIATIDMHAIPHWQGFLEEYDRLTLA
;
A
#
# COMPACT_ATOMS: atom_id res chain seq x y z
N MET A 1 -5.73 28.88 3.64
CA MET A 1 -4.68 27.99 3.12
C MET A 1 -3.37 28.57 3.57
N ALA A 2 -2.52 27.81 4.25
CA ALA A 2 -1.21 28.28 4.65
C ALA A 2 -0.37 28.52 3.40
N ASP A 3 0.30 29.67 3.33
CA ASP A 3 1.31 29.97 2.31
C ASP A 3 2.44 28.94 2.42
N THR A 4 2.49 28.01 1.49
CA THR A 4 3.48 26.92 1.51
C THR A 4 4.90 27.40 1.14
N LYS A 5 5.10 28.70 0.91
CA LYS A 5 6.40 29.31 0.53
C LYS A 5 7.18 28.51 -0.53
N GLY A 6 6.47 27.99 -1.52
CA GLY A 6 7.07 27.17 -2.59
C GLY A 6 7.41 25.73 -2.19
N PHE A 7 6.82 25.20 -1.12
CA PHE A 7 6.83 23.77 -0.82
C PHE A 7 5.65 23.07 -1.53
N ALA A 8 5.90 21.87 -2.03
CA ALA A 8 4.90 21.03 -2.68
C ALA A 8 4.60 19.79 -1.77
N PRO A 9 3.64 19.91 -0.84
CA PRO A 9 3.30 18.80 0.06
C PRO A 9 2.67 17.63 -0.67
N ASP A 10 1.96 17.88 -1.76
CA ASP A 10 1.30 16.83 -2.54
C ASP A 10 2.15 16.37 -3.73
N PRO A 11 2.13 15.06 -4.06
CA PRO A 11 2.82 14.55 -5.23
C PRO A 11 2.10 14.97 -6.52
N GLU A 12 2.85 15.19 -7.56
CA GLU A 12 2.28 15.26 -8.90
C GLU A 12 1.89 13.85 -9.37
N ILE A 13 0.60 13.64 -9.63
CA ILE A 13 0.09 12.39 -10.22
C ILE A 13 0.20 12.52 -11.73
N ARG A 14 1.07 11.73 -12.35
CA ARG A 14 1.33 11.76 -13.80
C ARG A 14 0.52 10.74 -14.58
N VAL A 15 0.15 9.64 -13.94
CA VAL A 15 -0.60 8.52 -14.53
C VAL A 15 -1.64 8.08 -13.52
N ASN A 16 -2.91 8.11 -13.90
CA ASN A 16 -4.03 7.77 -13.04
C ASN A 16 -5.03 6.79 -13.68
N ASP A 17 -4.69 6.19 -14.81
CA ASP A 17 -5.55 5.31 -15.60
C ASP A 17 -5.13 3.83 -15.57
N LEU A 18 -4.05 3.49 -14.82
CA LEU A 18 -3.63 2.10 -14.65
C LEU A 18 -4.63 1.33 -13.78
N ARG A 19 -5.07 0.18 -14.28
CA ARG A 19 -6.10 -0.64 -13.63
C ARG A 19 -5.53 -1.38 -12.43
N ILE A 20 -6.15 -1.14 -11.27
CA ILE A 20 -5.71 -1.67 -9.97
C ILE A 20 -6.50 -2.93 -9.61
N GLY A 21 -5.79 -3.98 -9.20
CA GLY A 21 -6.34 -5.14 -8.51
C GLY A 21 -6.01 -5.10 -7.03
N ALA A 22 -7.03 -5.21 -6.17
CA ALA A 22 -6.92 -5.17 -4.73
C ALA A 22 -6.87 -6.59 -4.13
N ILE A 23 -5.81 -6.92 -3.40
CA ILE A 23 -5.66 -8.20 -2.71
C ILE A 23 -5.75 -7.97 -1.21
N GLY A 24 -6.85 -8.44 -0.62
CA GLY A 24 -7.25 -8.22 0.76
C GLY A 24 -8.61 -7.54 0.84
N ALA A 25 -9.38 -7.85 1.89
CA ALA A 25 -10.69 -7.26 2.17
C ALA A 25 -10.83 -6.94 3.66
N GLY A 26 -9.71 -6.74 4.35
CA GLY A 26 -9.67 -6.29 5.73
C GLY A 26 -9.82 -4.76 5.84
N MET A 27 -9.86 -4.27 7.07
CA MET A 27 -10.07 -2.85 7.40
C MET A 27 -9.13 -1.93 6.62
N ILE A 28 -7.84 -2.24 6.53
CA ILE A 28 -6.86 -1.40 5.83
C ILE A 28 -7.20 -1.26 4.34
N MET A 29 -7.55 -2.35 3.66
CA MET A 29 -7.97 -2.28 2.26
C MET A 29 -9.32 -1.57 2.13
N ALA A 30 -10.32 -1.99 2.88
CA ALA A 30 -11.69 -1.53 2.73
C ALA A 30 -11.89 -0.06 3.13
N GLU A 31 -11.27 0.37 4.25
CA GLU A 31 -11.53 1.68 4.87
C GLU A 31 -10.46 2.74 4.52
N CYS A 32 -9.26 2.30 4.10
CA CYS A 32 -8.17 3.23 3.83
C CYS A 32 -7.77 3.26 2.35
N HIS A 33 -7.35 2.11 1.78
CA HIS A 33 -6.82 2.10 0.41
C HIS A 33 -7.91 2.38 -0.63
N LEU A 34 -9.03 1.65 -0.57
CA LEU A 34 -10.13 1.82 -1.52
C LEU A 34 -10.81 3.19 -1.39
N ALA A 35 -10.90 3.73 -0.17
CA ALA A 35 -11.39 5.10 0.05
C ALA A 35 -10.48 6.12 -0.65
N ALA A 36 -9.15 5.98 -0.49
CA ALA A 36 -8.19 6.86 -1.12
C ALA A 36 -8.20 6.73 -2.66
N TYR A 37 -8.30 5.51 -3.20
CA TYR A 37 -8.42 5.31 -4.65
C TYR A 37 -9.70 5.92 -5.21
N HIS A 38 -10.83 5.74 -4.52
CA HIS A 38 -12.10 6.30 -4.93
C HIS A 38 -12.07 7.83 -4.93
N GLU A 39 -11.55 8.44 -3.87
CA GLU A 39 -11.42 9.90 -3.75
C GLU A 39 -10.49 10.48 -4.82
N ALA A 40 -9.38 9.79 -5.11
CA ALA A 40 -8.41 10.22 -6.12
C ALA A 40 -8.78 9.84 -7.56
N GLY A 41 -9.88 9.10 -7.77
CA GLY A 41 -10.35 8.69 -9.09
C GLY A 41 -9.50 7.61 -9.77
N PHE A 42 -8.82 6.75 -9.00
CA PHE A 42 -8.08 5.63 -9.55
C PHE A 42 -8.99 4.43 -9.85
N PRO A 43 -8.81 3.74 -11.00
CA PRO A 43 -9.68 2.63 -11.38
C PRO A 43 -9.29 1.33 -10.66
N VAL A 44 -10.05 0.94 -9.63
CA VAL A 44 -9.95 -0.39 -9.02
C VAL A 44 -10.92 -1.31 -9.78
N VAL A 45 -10.37 -2.28 -10.52
CA VAL A 45 -11.15 -3.13 -11.44
C VAL A 45 -11.42 -4.53 -10.91
N ALA A 46 -10.65 -5.00 -9.93
CA ALA A 46 -10.79 -6.33 -9.38
C ALA A 46 -10.41 -6.38 -7.90
N ILE A 47 -11.00 -7.32 -7.18
CA ILE A 47 -10.66 -7.60 -5.78
C ILE A 47 -10.64 -9.11 -5.53
N ALA A 48 -9.74 -9.55 -4.66
CA ALA A 48 -9.71 -10.90 -4.10
C ALA A 48 -9.32 -10.87 -2.62
N SER A 49 -9.72 -11.88 -1.87
CA SER A 49 -9.23 -12.09 -0.50
C SER A 49 -9.27 -13.58 -0.15
N ARG A 50 -8.72 -13.95 1.02
CA ARG A 50 -8.80 -15.33 1.55
C ARG A 50 -10.24 -15.83 1.66
N THR A 51 -11.18 -14.92 1.94
CA THR A 51 -12.60 -15.23 2.04
C THR A 51 -13.34 -14.47 0.97
N ARG A 52 -13.78 -15.16 -0.08
CA ARG A 52 -14.50 -14.55 -1.21
C ARG A 52 -15.71 -13.71 -0.78
N ALA A 53 -16.45 -14.17 0.24
CA ALA A 53 -17.60 -13.41 0.75
C ALA A 53 -17.22 -12.03 1.31
N ASN A 54 -16.04 -11.89 1.92
CA ASN A 54 -15.55 -10.58 2.38
C ASN A 54 -15.15 -9.70 1.19
N ALA A 55 -14.48 -10.26 0.19
CA ALA A 55 -14.16 -9.53 -1.04
C ALA A 55 -15.44 -9.05 -1.76
N ALA A 56 -16.47 -9.90 -1.82
CA ALA A 56 -17.75 -9.55 -2.46
C ALA A 56 -18.46 -8.39 -1.76
N LYS A 57 -18.48 -8.35 -0.42
CA LYS A 57 -19.05 -7.24 0.36
C LYS A 57 -18.30 -5.93 0.10
N VAL A 58 -16.99 -5.98 0.07
CA VAL A 58 -16.14 -4.80 -0.20
C VAL A 58 -16.32 -4.34 -1.65
N ALA A 59 -16.40 -5.27 -2.60
CA ALA A 59 -16.66 -4.97 -4.00
C ALA A 59 -18.02 -4.28 -4.20
N GLU A 60 -19.06 -4.75 -3.53
CA GLU A 60 -20.39 -4.13 -3.56
C GLU A 60 -20.34 -2.68 -3.04
N HIS A 61 -19.67 -2.47 -1.89
CA HIS A 61 -19.56 -1.15 -1.29
C HIS A 61 -18.82 -0.14 -2.19
N TRP A 62 -17.74 -0.57 -2.81
CA TRP A 62 -16.88 0.29 -3.64
C TRP A 62 -17.17 0.19 -5.14
N SER A 63 -18.22 -0.56 -5.54
CA SER A 63 -18.60 -0.79 -6.95
C SER A 63 -17.46 -1.37 -7.79
N ILE A 64 -16.66 -2.29 -7.21
CA ILE A 64 -15.60 -2.98 -7.94
C ILE A 64 -16.21 -4.06 -8.83
N PRO A 65 -15.96 -4.04 -10.15
CA PRO A 65 -16.70 -4.89 -11.09
C PRO A 65 -16.38 -6.38 -11.00
N THR A 66 -15.17 -6.76 -10.60
CA THR A 66 -14.72 -8.16 -10.62
C THR A 66 -14.30 -8.65 -9.24
N VAL A 67 -14.82 -9.81 -8.83
CA VAL A 67 -14.43 -10.49 -7.59
C VAL A 67 -13.86 -11.86 -7.94
N HIS A 68 -12.57 -12.05 -7.72
CA HIS A 68 -11.90 -13.33 -7.92
C HIS A 68 -12.03 -14.25 -6.71
N ASP A 69 -11.95 -15.55 -6.94
CA ASP A 69 -12.06 -16.56 -5.89
C ASP A 69 -10.80 -16.65 -5.04
N THR A 70 -9.64 -16.36 -5.64
CA THR A 70 -8.32 -16.39 -4.99
C THR A 70 -7.45 -15.19 -5.37
N PRO A 71 -6.49 -14.80 -4.51
CA PRO A 71 -5.49 -13.81 -4.87
C PRO A 71 -4.70 -14.16 -6.13
N GLU A 72 -4.39 -15.44 -6.33
CA GLU A 72 -3.64 -15.94 -7.48
C GLU A 72 -4.43 -15.72 -8.78
N ALA A 73 -5.72 -16.02 -8.78
CA ALA A 73 -6.58 -15.78 -9.94
C ALA A 73 -6.68 -14.29 -10.31
N LEU A 74 -6.67 -13.40 -9.32
CA LEU A 74 -6.60 -11.96 -9.57
C LEU A 74 -5.23 -11.55 -10.13
N ILE A 75 -4.14 -12.11 -9.63
CA ILE A 75 -2.79 -11.84 -10.12
C ILE A 75 -2.64 -12.25 -11.59
N GLU A 76 -3.35 -13.29 -12.02
CA GLU A 76 -3.33 -13.82 -13.40
C GLU A 76 -4.28 -13.08 -14.36
N ASP A 77 -5.14 -12.19 -13.85
CA ASP A 77 -6.08 -11.41 -14.65
C ASP A 77 -5.33 -10.33 -15.46
N GLU A 78 -5.26 -10.51 -16.78
CA GLU A 78 -4.57 -9.58 -17.70
C GLU A 78 -5.21 -8.18 -17.76
N SER A 79 -6.42 -8.01 -17.23
CA SER A 79 -7.02 -6.68 -17.10
C SER A 79 -6.40 -5.83 -16.00
N VAL A 80 -5.63 -6.43 -15.07
CA VAL A 80 -4.99 -5.77 -13.94
C VAL A 80 -3.56 -5.36 -14.31
N GLU A 81 -3.16 -4.14 -14.00
CA GLU A 81 -1.82 -3.62 -14.30
C GLU A 81 -1.01 -3.30 -13.05
N ILE A 82 -1.70 -2.92 -11.97
CA ILE A 82 -1.12 -2.61 -10.66
C ILE A 82 -1.79 -3.52 -9.62
N LEU A 83 -0.99 -4.07 -8.72
CA LEU A 83 -1.50 -4.80 -7.58
C LEU A 83 -1.31 -4.01 -6.30
N ASP A 84 -2.36 -3.93 -5.49
CA ASP A 84 -2.29 -3.48 -4.12
C ASP A 84 -2.52 -4.68 -3.19
N ILE A 85 -1.47 -5.08 -2.46
CA ILE A 85 -1.47 -6.29 -1.63
C ILE A 85 -1.50 -5.88 -0.16
N ALA A 86 -2.66 -6.05 0.49
CA ALA A 86 -2.85 -5.85 1.92
C ALA A 86 -3.05 -7.21 2.62
N PHE A 87 -1.98 -7.98 2.68
CA PHE A 87 -1.92 -9.31 3.30
C PHE A 87 -0.92 -9.37 4.46
N PRO A 88 -1.04 -10.38 5.34
CA PRO A 88 -0.05 -10.60 6.39
C PRO A 88 1.38 -10.80 5.83
N PRO A 89 2.42 -10.35 6.55
CA PRO A 89 3.79 -10.33 6.04
C PRO A 89 4.41 -11.71 5.81
N ASP A 90 3.84 -12.78 6.38
CA ASP A 90 4.21 -14.16 6.13
C ASP A 90 3.69 -14.70 4.78
N GLN A 91 2.58 -14.18 4.28
CA GLN A 91 1.92 -14.61 3.04
C GLN A 91 2.19 -13.69 1.85
N GLN A 92 2.44 -12.41 2.12
CA GLN A 92 2.66 -11.37 1.12
C GLN A 92 3.84 -11.67 0.17
N PRO A 93 5.01 -12.20 0.64
CA PRO A 93 6.14 -12.50 -0.25
C PRO A 93 5.82 -13.48 -1.37
N ALA A 94 5.00 -14.51 -1.12
CA ALA A 94 4.60 -15.48 -2.13
C ALA A 94 3.76 -14.83 -3.23
N LEU A 95 2.80 -13.97 -2.87
CA LEU A 95 1.95 -13.23 -3.80
C LEU A 95 2.77 -12.24 -4.65
N ILE A 96 3.72 -11.54 -4.03
CA ILE A 96 4.64 -10.65 -4.75
C ILE A 96 5.43 -11.43 -5.79
N ARG A 97 6.05 -12.56 -5.44
CA ARG A 97 6.80 -13.39 -6.39
C ARG A 97 5.92 -13.95 -7.50
N HIS A 98 4.67 -14.29 -7.21
CA HIS A 98 3.72 -14.71 -8.25
C HIS A 98 3.46 -13.55 -9.22
N ALA A 99 3.21 -12.35 -8.71
CA ALA A 99 2.98 -11.16 -9.50
C ALA A 99 4.19 -10.73 -10.33
N LEU A 100 5.40 -10.90 -9.83
CA LEU A 100 6.64 -10.58 -10.57
C LEU A 100 6.80 -11.42 -11.84
N LYS A 101 6.17 -12.59 -11.93
CA LYS A 101 6.20 -13.46 -13.12
C LYS A 101 5.20 -13.03 -14.20
N GLN A 102 4.19 -12.24 -13.88
CA GLN A 102 3.13 -11.83 -14.79
C GLN A 102 3.57 -10.64 -15.66
N LYS A 103 3.49 -10.77 -16.98
CA LYS A 103 3.97 -9.72 -17.91
C LYS A 103 3.13 -8.44 -17.88
N HIS A 104 1.82 -8.56 -17.61
CA HIS A 104 0.88 -7.45 -17.58
C HIS A 104 1.00 -6.59 -16.31
N ILE A 105 1.50 -7.14 -15.21
CA ILE A 105 1.72 -6.40 -13.97
C ILE A 105 2.93 -5.47 -14.11
N LYS A 106 2.71 -4.18 -13.94
CA LYS A 106 3.70 -3.11 -14.04
C LYS A 106 4.28 -2.70 -12.68
N GLY A 107 3.44 -2.78 -11.63
CA GLY A 107 3.82 -2.36 -10.29
C GLY A 107 3.01 -3.05 -9.20
N ILE A 108 3.60 -3.08 -8.02
CA ILE A 108 3.04 -3.70 -6.81
C ILE A 108 3.20 -2.71 -5.66
N LEU A 109 2.09 -2.37 -5.00
CA LEU A 109 2.06 -1.74 -3.71
C LEU A 109 1.85 -2.83 -2.65
N ALA A 110 2.81 -3.01 -1.76
CA ALA A 110 2.76 -4.02 -0.71
C ALA A 110 2.52 -3.37 0.65
N GLN A 111 1.76 -3.99 1.53
CA GLN A 111 1.54 -3.47 2.88
C GLN A 111 2.79 -3.66 3.75
N LYS A 112 2.92 -2.79 4.74
CA LYS A 112 3.98 -2.88 5.76
C LYS A 112 3.59 -3.91 6.85
N PRO A 113 4.59 -4.63 7.42
CA PRO A 113 5.95 -4.76 6.93
C PRO A 113 5.98 -5.59 5.64
N LEU A 114 6.99 -5.36 4.78
CA LEU A 114 7.10 -6.05 3.49
C LEU A 114 7.26 -7.56 3.63
N ALA A 115 8.01 -7.98 4.66
CA ALA A 115 8.29 -9.37 4.99
C ALA A 115 8.59 -9.50 6.49
N LEU A 116 8.74 -10.73 7.00
CA LEU A 116 9.08 -11.00 8.39
C LEU A 116 10.56 -10.75 8.73
N THR A 117 11.44 -10.81 7.72
CA THR A 117 12.89 -10.62 7.90
C THR A 117 13.43 -9.59 6.91
N LEU A 118 14.55 -8.96 7.28
CA LEU A 118 15.24 -8.03 6.40
C LEU A 118 15.77 -8.72 5.13
N ASP A 119 16.32 -9.93 5.26
CA ASP A 119 16.86 -10.69 4.13
C ASP A 119 15.79 -10.99 3.10
N GLU A 120 14.60 -11.38 3.53
CA GLU A 120 13.44 -11.61 2.66
C GLU A 120 13.00 -10.32 1.96
N ALA A 121 12.96 -9.21 2.69
CA ALA A 121 12.60 -7.91 2.11
C ALA A 121 13.64 -7.44 1.07
N ILE A 122 14.93 -7.68 1.32
CA ILE A 122 16.03 -7.41 0.39
C ILE A 122 15.88 -8.28 -0.86
N ALA A 123 15.60 -9.58 -0.70
CA ALA A 123 15.39 -10.50 -1.82
C ALA A 123 14.22 -10.04 -2.72
N LEU A 124 13.08 -9.69 -2.14
CA LEU A 124 11.92 -9.19 -2.89
C LEU A 124 12.22 -7.90 -3.67
N ARG A 125 12.96 -6.98 -3.07
CA ARG A 125 13.43 -5.76 -3.75
C ARG A 125 14.28 -6.10 -4.98
N ASP A 126 15.23 -7.01 -4.83
CA ASP A 126 16.17 -7.36 -5.88
C ASP A 126 15.49 -8.19 -6.98
N GLU A 127 14.56 -9.09 -6.63
CA GLU A 127 13.71 -9.82 -7.56
C GLU A 127 12.82 -8.86 -8.39
N ALA A 128 12.19 -7.87 -7.75
CA ALA A 128 11.37 -6.88 -8.43
C ALA A 128 12.21 -6.03 -9.42
N LYS A 129 13.41 -5.61 -8.99
CA LYS A 129 14.35 -4.88 -9.82
C LYS A 129 14.81 -5.73 -11.04
N ALA A 130 15.12 -7.00 -10.82
CA ALA A 130 15.50 -7.93 -11.88
C ALA A 130 14.35 -8.17 -12.89
N ALA A 131 13.10 -8.19 -12.40
CA ALA A 131 11.90 -8.30 -13.23
C ALA A 131 11.54 -6.99 -13.97
N GLY A 132 12.23 -5.87 -13.70
CA GLY A 132 11.94 -4.56 -14.27
C GLY A 132 10.61 -3.97 -13.78
N LYS A 133 10.14 -4.34 -12.59
CA LYS A 133 8.86 -3.92 -12.02
C LYS A 133 9.04 -3.01 -10.82
N VAL A 134 8.07 -2.13 -10.62
CA VAL A 134 8.02 -1.26 -9.45
C VAL A 134 7.47 -2.05 -8.26
N LEU A 135 8.22 -2.14 -7.17
CA LEU A 135 7.76 -2.62 -5.88
C LEU A 135 7.82 -1.46 -4.88
N SER A 136 6.68 -1.05 -4.37
CA SER A 136 6.55 -0.02 -3.35
C SER A 136 5.98 -0.61 -2.07
N VAL A 137 6.44 -0.12 -0.92
CA VAL A 137 5.89 -0.49 0.38
C VAL A 137 5.03 0.65 0.90
N ASN A 138 3.81 0.34 1.35
CA ASN A 138 2.89 1.33 1.88
C ASN A 138 3.32 1.80 3.28
N GLN A 139 4.38 2.59 3.33
CA GLN A 139 4.82 3.34 4.51
C GLN A 139 4.10 4.68 4.52
N ASN A 140 2.81 4.66 4.82
CA ASN A 140 1.89 5.80 4.68
C ASN A 140 2.38 7.08 5.35
N MET A 141 2.98 7.01 6.55
CA MET A 141 3.52 8.19 7.26
C MET A 141 4.63 8.91 6.48
N ARG A 142 5.33 8.23 5.58
CA ARG A 142 6.32 8.86 4.69
C ARG A 142 5.69 9.87 3.74
N TYR A 143 4.40 9.68 3.43
CA TYR A 143 3.65 10.49 2.47
C TYR A 143 2.78 11.55 3.14
N ASP A 144 2.78 11.62 4.47
CA ASP A 144 2.15 12.71 5.21
C ASP A 144 2.70 14.07 4.74
N GLN A 145 1.81 15.05 4.58
CA GLN A 145 2.17 16.37 4.04
C GLN A 145 3.24 17.05 4.86
N SER A 146 3.16 16.97 6.19
CA SER A 146 4.13 17.55 7.10
C SER A 146 5.51 16.92 6.95
N MET A 147 5.57 15.59 6.81
CA MET A 147 6.81 14.84 6.60
C MET A 147 7.44 15.15 5.24
N ARG A 148 6.62 15.35 4.21
CA ARG A 148 7.08 15.74 2.88
C ARG A 148 7.65 17.16 2.85
N VAL A 149 7.00 18.10 3.54
CA VAL A 149 7.52 19.46 3.71
C VAL A 149 8.83 19.45 4.50
N LEU A 150 8.89 18.71 5.63
CA LEU A 150 10.12 18.55 6.41
C LEU A 150 11.26 17.99 5.55
N LYS A 151 10.98 16.97 4.73
CA LYS A 151 11.98 16.42 3.80
C LYS A 151 12.51 17.48 2.83
N GLN A 152 11.63 18.33 2.27
CA GLN A 152 12.04 19.39 1.36
C GLN A 152 12.88 20.46 2.07
N ILE A 153 12.55 20.84 3.31
CA ILE A 153 13.34 21.77 4.13
C ILE A 153 14.76 21.21 4.36
N LEU A 154 14.85 19.92 4.72
CA LEU A 154 16.14 19.26 4.91
C LEU A 154 16.96 19.19 3.62
N ASP A 155 16.33 18.85 2.48
CA ASP A 155 17.01 18.76 1.18
C ASP A 155 17.51 20.12 0.67
N ARG A 156 16.84 21.20 1.06
CA ARG A 156 17.28 22.59 0.76
C ARG A 156 18.39 23.07 1.68
N GLY A 157 18.72 22.31 2.71
CA GLY A 157 19.74 22.68 3.70
C GLY A 157 19.32 23.83 4.63
N GLU A 158 18.03 24.17 4.70
CA GLU A 158 17.53 25.30 5.49
C GLU A 158 17.76 25.13 7.01
N LEU A 159 17.88 23.87 7.48
CA LEU A 159 18.20 23.54 8.87
C LEU A 159 19.68 23.19 9.10
N GLY A 160 20.52 23.33 8.07
CA GLY A 160 21.91 22.89 8.13
C GLY A 160 22.02 21.35 8.17
N THR A 161 23.11 20.84 8.72
CA THR A 161 23.33 19.39 8.87
C THR A 161 22.61 18.89 10.13
N PRO A 162 21.62 17.98 10.01
CA PRO A 162 20.95 17.40 11.17
C PRO A 162 21.92 16.58 12.01
N VAL A 163 21.93 16.83 13.31
CA VAL A 163 22.78 16.10 14.29
C VAL A 163 21.93 15.16 15.13
N ILE A 164 20.75 15.60 15.53
CA ILE A 164 19.79 14.80 16.34
C ILE A 164 18.40 15.06 15.80
N ALA A 165 17.58 14.00 15.77
CA ALA A 165 16.15 14.07 15.56
C ALA A 165 15.42 13.35 16.70
N THR A 166 14.39 13.98 17.25
CA THR A 166 13.49 13.38 18.25
C THR A 166 12.08 13.32 17.67
N ILE A 167 11.42 12.20 17.83
CA ILE A 167 10.02 11.98 17.43
C ILE A 167 9.23 11.59 18.68
N ASP A 168 8.27 12.43 19.06
CA ASP A 168 7.32 12.15 20.12
C ASP A 168 5.98 11.74 19.49
N MET A 169 5.54 10.50 19.73
CA MET A 169 4.28 9.98 19.24
C MET A 169 3.34 9.67 20.40
N HIS A 170 2.20 10.36 20.43
CA HIS A 170 1.15 10.11 21.41
C HIS A 170 0.04 9.29 20.76
N ALA A 171 -0.12 8.03 21.20
CA ALA A 171 -1.23 7.18 20.77
C ALA A 171 -2.53 7.61 21.40
N ILE A 172 -3.61 7.68 20.61
CA ILE A 172 -4.92 8.11 21.08
C ILE A 172 -5.68 6.89 21.66
N PRO A 173 -6.44 7.02 22.77
CA PRO A 173 -7.10 5.89 23.45
C PRO A 173 -8.04 5.06 22.56
N HIS A 174 -8.65 5.64 21.53
CA HIS A 174 -9.55 4.88 20.63
C HIS A 174 -8.85 3.83 19.77
N TRP A 175 -7.51 3.83 19.73
CA TRP A 175 -6.72 2.76 19.12
C TRP A 175 -6.68 1.48 19.97
N GLN A 176 -7.18 1.52 21.20
CA GLN A 176 -7.20 0.35 22.09
C GLN A 176 -7.99 -0.81 21.47
N GLY A 177 -9.18 -0.55 20.94
CA GLY A 177 -9.97 -1.58 20.24
C GLY A 177 -9.29 -2.15 19.00
N PHE A 178 -8.56 -1.32 18.25
CA PHE A 178 -7.76 -1.75 17.10
C PHE A 178 -6.59 -2.66 17.53
N LEU A 179 -5.89 -2.31 18.61
CA LEU A 179 -4.77 -3.12 19.11
C LEU A 179 -5.25 -4.48 19.63
N GLU A 180 -6.38 -4.53 20.32
CA GLU A 180 -6.98 -5.80 20.78
C GLU A 180 -7.40 -6.71 19.61
N GLU A 181 -7.92 -6.15 18.54
CA GLU A 181 -8.26 -6.90 17.32
C GLU A 181 -6.99 -7.31 16.54
N TYR A 182 -5.97 -6.48 16.53
CA TYR A 182 -4.68 -6.76 15.88
C TYR A 182 -3.93 -7.90 16.59
N ASP A 183 -3.95 -7.93 17.91
CA ASP A 183 -3.36 -9.04 18.70
C ASP A 183 -4.03 -10.38 18.39
N ARG A 184 -5.36 -10.38 18.18
CA ARG A 184 -6.08 -11.59 17.75
C ARG A 184 -5.69 -12.07 16.34
N LEU A 185 -5.30 -11.15 15.46
CA LEU A 185 -4.96 -11.46 14.07
C LEU A 185 -3.49 -11.84 13.87
N THR A 186 -2.61 -11.41 14.77
CA THR A 186 -1.16 -11.59 14.63
C THR A 186 -0.59 -12.66 15.56
N LEU A 187 -1.28 -13.03 16.63
CA LEU A 187 -0.85 -14.03 17.61
C LEU A 187 -1.64 -15.35 17.52
N ALA A 188 -2.60 -15.48 16.62
CA ALA A 188 -3.32 -16.71 16.31
C ALA A 188 -2.77 -17.37 15.07
#